data_7b85c6a725b83271fc67ad0e3a172b1b
#
_entry.id   7b85c6a725b83271fc67ad0e3a172b1b
#
_cell.length_a   1.000
_cell.length_b   1.000
_cell.length_c   1.000
_cell.angle_alpha   90.00
_cell.angle_beta   90.00
_cell.angle_gamma   90.00
#
_symmetry.space_group_name_H-M   'P 1'
#
loop_
_entity.id
_entity.type
_entity.pdbx_description
1 polymer ?
#
loop_
_entity_poly.entity_id
_entity_poly.type
_entity_poly.pdbx_seq_one_letter_code
_entity_poly.pdbx_strand_id
1 'polypeptide(L)'
;MILLDFQKKINTYMRIAMIGAKGIPAATARGGGIESHVEMLAVHLTRLGHHLIVYVRPYANPERKKIWENIRLITLPTIRSKNFDTIVHVFLASIHVLFQKVDIIHYHGVGPSTLAWIPRLFKPRAKVVVTFHSRDQFHEKWSWLARLYLAFGEWTACNFPHLTIAVPHHLKLFCEQMYNCKAAYIPNAVDLPAQTPGTAYLKNLGLKSEEYFMTLGRLLPVKAQDDAIQAFVNVPTDKKLLIIGEATPDSLEYKVKLERLAMKDERVILLGEKTGEELQQLLAHCFCLIHPSRVEGLSMAILEAMSHGRLVVMSDIPGNRELVDHSGVAYPSGDIKALEQILKWILSDPVMVRIRGARAREVVEKVYNWNAIALKTQAEYRKLFV
;
A
#
# COMPACT_ATOMS: atom_id res chain seq x y z
N MET A 1 22.95 -18.21 -35.13
CA MET A 1 21.96 -17.19 -35.49
C MET A 1 20.69 -17.29 -34.61
N ILE A 2 20.10 -18.45 -34.37
CA ILE A 2 18.89 -18.64 -33.53
C ILE A 2 19.12 -18.30 -32.04
N LEU A 3 20.29 -18.61 -31.46
CA LEU A 3 20.64 -18.28 -30.07
C LEU A 3 20.86 -16.79 -29.84
N LEU A 4 21.38 -16.06 -30.84
CA LEU A 4 21.56 -14.60 -30.79
C LEU A 4 20.22 -13.85 -30.91
N ASP A 5 19.26 -14.40 -31.65
CA ASP A 5 17.90 -13.86 -31.74
C ASP A 5 17.08 -14.13 -30.45
N PHE A 6 17.34 -15.26 -29.78
CA PHE A 6 16.74 -15.56 -28.47
C PHE A 6 17.29 -14.63 -27.37
N GLN A 7 18.61 -14.36 -27.36
CA GLN A 7 19.24 -13.40 -26.43
C GLN A 7 18.82 -11.95 -26.71
N LYS A 8 18.60 -11.55 -27.98
CA LYS A 8 18.04 -10.24 -28.31
C LYS A 8 16.61 -10.03 -27.85
N LYS A 9 15.77 -11.09 -27.81
CA LYS A 9 14.41 -11.03 -27.26
C LYS A 9 14.35 -10.94 -25.71
N ILE A 10 15.42 -11.32 -25.01
CA ILE A 10 15.46 -11.35 -23.54
C ILE A 10 15.81 -9.98 -22.94
N ASN A 11 16.42 -9.07 -23.70
CA ASN A 11 16.98 -7.82 -23.19
C ASN A 11 16.29 -6.56 -23.72
N THR A 12 15.00 -6.64 -24.07
CA THR A 12 14.28 -5.46 -24.55
C THR A 12 13.76 -4.67 -23.36
N TYR A 13 14.40 -3.53 -23.07
CA TYR A 13 13.88 -2.53 -22.16
C TYR A 13 12.51 -2.03 -22.65
N MET A 14 11.61 -1.71 -21.74
CA MET A 14 10.30 -1.12 -22.03
C MET A 14 10.27 0.32 -21.54
N ARG A 15 9.51 1.15 -22.25
CA ARG A 15 9.20 2.53 -21.83
C ARG A 15 7.83 2.49 -21.20
N ILE A 16 7.76 2.77 -19.90
CA ILE A 16 6.58 2.57 -19.09
C ILE A 16 6.12 3.92 -18.54
N ALA A 17 4.86 4.28 -18.75
CA ALA A 17 4.25 5.46 -18.14
C ALA A 17 3.29 5.01 -17.02
N MET A 18 3.45 5.56 -15.81
CA MET A 18 2.59 5.31 -14.66
C MET A 18 1.69 6.51 -14.40
N ILE A 19 0.38 6.28 -14.25
CA ILE A 19 -0.67 7.28 -14.10
C ILE A 19 -1.57 6.88 -12.92
N GLY A 20 -1.98 7.84 -12.08
CA GLY A 20 -3.00 7.62 -11.06
C GLY A 20 -2.57 7.97 -9.64
N ALA A 21 -1.31 7.75 -9.27
CA ALA A 21 -0.77 8.23 -8.00
C ALA A 21 -0.74 9.77 -7.94
N LYS A 22 -0.70 10.34 -6.73
CA LYS A 22 -0.48 11.78 -6.55
C LYS A 22 0.89 12.19 -7.06
N GLY A 23 1.91 11.35 -6.81
CA GLY A 23 3.29 11.53 -7.24
C GLY A 23 4.27 10.69 -6.44
N ILE A 24 5.54 10.79 -6.82
CA ILE A 24 6.68 10.23 -6.13
C ILE A 24 7.75 11.32 -5.91
N PRO A 25 8.54 11.29 -4.81
CA PRO A 25 8.49 10.32 -3.72
C PRO A 25 7.17 10.40 -2.91
N ALA A 26 6.71 9.26 -2.40
CA ALA A 26 5.45 9.15 -1.65
C ALA A 26 5.42 10.04 -0.41
N ALA A 27 6.55 10.19 0.27
CA ALA A 27 6.71 11.09 1.42
C ALA A 27 6.39 12.54 1.06
N THR A 28 6.93 13.07 -0.04
CA THR A 28 6.66 14.44 -0.52
C THR A 28 5.20 14.59 -0.96
N ALA A 29 4.64 13.55 -1.57
CA ALA A 29 3.26 13.54 -2.03
C ALA A 29 2.23 13.46 -0.88
N ARG A 30 2.66 13.28 0.36
CA ARG A 30 1.81 12.90 1.51
C ARG A 30 0.86 11.79 1.08
N GLY A 31 1.44 10.78 0.45
CA GLY A 31 0.75 9.68 -0.19
C GLY A 31 0.35 8.59 0.80
N GLY A 32 -0.39 7.63 0.29
CA GLY A 32 -0.73 6.38 0.99
C GLY A 32 -0.12 5.18 0.29
N GLY A 33 -0.75 4.02 0.47
CA GLY A 33 -0.25 2.77 -0.08
C GLY A 33 -0.08 2.75 -1.60
N ILE A 34 -0.92 3.47 -2.36
CA ILE A 34 -0.79 3.54 -3.83
C ILE A 34 0.47 4.32 -4.23
N GLU A 35 0.75 5.45 -3.59
CA GLU A 35 1.94 6.24 -3.88
C GLU A 35 3.22 5.46 -3.56
N SER A 36 3.27 4.80 -2.40
CA SER A 36 4.39 3.93 -2.02
C SER A 36 4.55 2.76 -3.00
N HIS A 37 3.44 2.13 -3.43
CA HIS A 37 3.49 1.07 -4.43
C HIS A 37 4.06 1.56 -5.76
N VAL A 38 3.57 2.70 -6.29
CA VAL A 38 4.04 3.27 -7.57
C VAL A 38 5.52 3.65 -7.50
N GLU A 39 5.95 4.27 -6.39
CA GLU A 39 7.34 4.62 -6.15
C GLU A 39 8.25 3.39 -6.21
N MET A 40 7.96 2.40 -5.37
CA MET A 40 8.80 1.22 -5.24
C MET A 40 8.80 0.38 -6.51
N LEU A 41 7.65 0.18 -7.14
CA LEU A 41 7.57 -0.53 -8.42
C LEU A 41 8.36 0.20 -9.52
N ALA A 42 8.26 1.55 -9.59
CA ALA A 42 9.00 2.34 -10.57
C ALA A 42 10.51 2.24 -10.36
N VAL A 43 10.99 2.35 -9.10
CA VAL A 43 12.40 2.20 -8.75
C VAL A 43 12.94 0.83 -9.16
N HIS A 44 12.24 -0.25 -8.79
CA HIS A 44 12.69 -1.61 -9.08
C HIS A 44 12.63 -1.95 -10.59
N LEU A 45 11.62 -1.47 -11.33
CA LEU A 45 11.57 -1.61 -12.78
C LEU A 45 12.69 -0.80 -13.46
N THR A 46 13.06 0.37 -12.92
CA THR A 46 14.21 1.14 -13.40
C THR A 46 15.52 0.39 -13.18
N ARG A 47 15.69 -0.26 -12.03
CA ARG A 47 16.85 -1.13 -11.74
C ARG A 47 16.94 -2.34 -12.69
N LEU A 48 15.79 -2.82 -13.19
CA LEU A 48 15.73 -3.86 -14.23
C LEU A 48 16.01 -3.33 -15.65
N GLY A 49 16.36 -2.04 -15.80
CA GLY A 49 16.75 -1.41 -17.06
C GLY A 49 15.59 -0.82 -17.87
N HIS A 50 14.39 -0.71 -17.30
CA HIS A 50 13.25 -0.06 -17.97
C HIS A 50 13.33 1.47 -17.85
N HIS A 51 12.74 2.19 -18.81
CA HIS A 51 12.58 3.64 -18.77
C HIS A 51 11.22 4.04 -18.24
N LEU A 52 11.19 4.68 -17.09
CA LEU A 52 9.96 5.04 -16.40
C LEU A 52 9.62 6.52 -16.58
N ILE A 53 8.33 6.78 -16.78
CA ILE A 53 7.70 8.10 -16.69
C ILE A 53 6.63 7.99 -15.61
N VAL A 54 6.65 8.88 -14.62
CA VAL A 54 5.58 8.98 -13.61
C VAL A 54 4.93 10.35 -13.72
N TYR A 55 3.61 10.36 -13.86
CA TYR A 55 2.82 11.59 -13.85
C TYR A 55 2.55 12.01 -12.42
N VAL A 56 2.92 13.26 -12.08
CA VAL A 56 2.89 13.78 -10.72
C VAL A 56 2.11 15.09 -10.65
N ARG A 57 1.42 15.30 -9.54
CA ARG A 57 0.69 16.55 -9.27
C ARG A 57 1.64 17.64 -8.77
N PRO A 58 1.35 18.95 -8.99
CA PRO A 58 2.25 20.02 -8.62
C PRO A 58 2.61 20.06 -7.14
N TYR A 59 1.66 19.76 -6.26
CA TYR A 59 1.91 19.74 -4.82
C TYR A 59 2.72 18.52 -4.33
N ALA A 60 2.76 17.46 -5.13
CA ALA A 60 3.59 16.27 -4.89
C ALA A 60 5.00 16.41 -5.48
N ASN A 61 5.25 17.46 -6.27
CA ASN A 61 6.56 17.82 -6.82
C ASN A 61 6.75 19.35 -6.77
N PRO A 62 6.82 19.94 -5.55
CA PRO A 62 6.88 21.38 -5.38
C PRO A 62 8.16 21.98 -6.00
N GLU A 63 9.26 21.26 -5.98
CA GLU A 63 10.53 21.65 -6.59
C GLU A 63 10.57 21.48 -8.11
N ARG A 64 9.48 20.95 -8.71
CA ARG A 64 9.38 20.66 -10.15
C ARG A 64 10.55 19.86 -10.71
N LYS A 65 11.04 18.88 -9.94
CA LYS A 65 12.06 17.94 -10.39
C LYS A 65 11.61 17.25 -11.65
N LYS A 66 12.49 17.17 -12.65
CA LYS A 66 12.23 16.46 -13.91
C LYS A 66 12.66 15.00 -13.85
N ILE A 67 13.59 14.68 -12.97
CA ILE A 67 14.15 13.34 -12.76
C ILE A 67 14.27 13.09 -11.27
N TRP A 68 13.90 11.88 -10.84
CA TRP A 68 14.11 11.35 -9.50
C TRP A 68 14.44 9.85 -9.61
N GLU A 69 15.52 9.38 -8.99
CA GLU A 69 15.98 7.97 -9.05
C GLU A 69 16.01 7.39 -10.49
N ASN A 70 16.50 8.17 -11.46
CA ASN A 70 16.48 7.87 -12.90
C ASN A 70 15.07 7.69 -13.52
N ILE A 71 14.03 8.10 -12.82
CA ILE A 71 12.64 8.11 -13.28
C ILE A 71 12.29 9.52 -13.76
N ARG A 72 11.75 9.64 -14.97
CA ARG A 72 11.27 10.91 -15.50
C ARG A 72 9.96 11.30 -14.85
N LEU A 73 9.89 12.48 -14.23
CA LEU A 73 8.68 13.03 -13.65
C LEU A 73 8.03 14.04 -14.61
N ILE A 74 6.73 13.88 -14.86
CA ILE A 74 5.95 14.83 -15.65
C ILE A 74 4.89 15.45 -14.74
N THR A 75 5.12 16.71 -14.36
CA THR A 75 4.20 17.47 -13.52
C THR A 75 3.12 18.09 -14.38
N LEU A 76 1.86 17.71 -14.16
CA LEU A 76 0.69 18.25 -14.84
C LEU A 76 -0.24 18.97 -13.84
N PRO A 77 -0.93 20.03 -14.27
CA PRO A 77 -1.86 20.77 -13.41
C PRO A 77 -3.01 19.88 -12.93
N THR A 78 -3.64 20.31 -11.83
CA THR A 78 -4.85 19.72 -11.29
C THR A 78 -5.69 20.79 -10.57
N ILE A 79 -6.96 20.46 -10.31
CA ILE A 79 -7.85 21.28 -9.49
C ILE A 79 -7.88 20.68 -8.08
N ARG A 80 -7.34 21.41 -7.09
CA ARG A 80 -7.31 20.98 -5.69
C ARG A 80 -8.72 20.91 -5.11
N SER A 81 -9.40 19.79 -5.32
CA SER A 81 -10.70 19.50 -4.72
C SER A 81 -10.84 18.00 -4.47
N LYS A 82 -11.71 17.64 -3.54
CA LYS A 82 -11.94 16.23 -3.14
C LYS A 82 -12.28 15.32 -4.34
N ASN A 83 -13.05 15.81 -5.30
CA ASN A 83 -13.58 15.01 -6.42
C ASN A 83 -12.81 15.22 -7.72
N PHE A 84 -12.33 16.45 -8.01
CA PHE A 84 -11.74 16.79 -9.31
C PHE A 84 -10.22 16.63 -9.36
N ASP A 85 -9.54 16.57 -8.22
CA ASP A 85 -8.07 16.48 -8.17
C ASP A 85 -7.55 15.27 -8.97
N THR A 86 -8.13 14.09 -8.76
CA THR A 86 -7.72 12.89 -9.48
C THR A 86 -8.19 12.91 -10.94
N ILE A 87 -9.44 13.27 -11.20
CA ILE A 87 -10.05 13.19 -12.53
C ILE A 87 -9.33 14.11 -13.51
N VAL A 88 -9.13 15.37 -13.14
CA VAL A 88 -8.46 16.37 -14.00
C VAL A 88 -7.02 15.97 -14.29
N HIS A 89 -6.26 15.60 -13.27
CA HIS A 89 -4.87 15.19 -13.45
C HIS A 89 -4.74 13.95 -14.35
N VAL A 90 -5.56 12.93 -14.12
CA VAL A 90 -5.53 11.69 -14.92
C VAL A 90 -5.99 11.94 -16.35
N PHE A 91 -6.98 12.81 -16.57
CA PHE A 91 -7.40 13.21 -17.91
C PHE A 91 -6.26 13.85 -18.69
N LEU A 92 -5.60 14.86 -18.10
CA LEU A 92 -4.45 15.51 -18.73
C LEU A 92 -3.29 14.54 -18.97
N ALA A 93 -3.02 13.65 -18.03
CA ALA A 93 -2.00 12.61 -18.19
C ALA A 93 -2.35 11.63 -19.32
N SER A 94 -3.64 11.23 -19.44
CA SER A 94 -4.12 10.34 -20.49
C SER A 94 -4.02 10.95 -21.89
N ILE A 95 -4.22 12.26 -22.02
CA ILE A 95 -4.01 12.99 -23.29
C ILE A 95 -2.51 13.17 -23.56
N HIS A 96 -1.73 13.62 -22.56
CA HIS A 96 -0.30 13.87 -22.73
C HIS A 96 0.48 12.60 -23.10
N VAL A 97 0.13 11.44 -22.54
CA VAL A 97 0.80 10.18 -22.81
C VAL A 97 0.64 9.70 -24.26
N LEU A 98 -0.40 10.16 -24.99
CA LEU A 98 -0.59 9.86 -26.41
C LEU A 98 0.61 10.34 -27.25
N PHE A 99 1.25 11.43 -26.85
CA PHE A 99 2.38 12.04 -27.55
C PHE A 99 3.74 11.56 -27.02
N GLN A 100 3.80 10.71 -25.98
CA GLN A 100 5.05 10.15 -25.45
C GLN A 100 5.40 8.84 -26.17
N LYS A 101 6.70 8.57 -26.30
CA LYS A 101 7.19 7.27 -26.80
C LYS A 101 7.14 6.25 -25.65
N VAL A 102 6.05 5.52 -25.50
CA VAL A 102 5.84 4.51 -24.45
C VAL A 102 5.30 3.21 -25.04
N ASP A 103 5.69 2.10 -24.42
CA ASP A 103 5.28 0.74 -24.79
C ASP A 103 4.15 0.27 -23.85
N ILE A 104 4.21 0.67 -22.56
CA ILE A 104 3.21 0.36 -21.53
C ILE A 104 2.66 1.66 -20.93
N ILE A 105 1.35 1.72 -20.73
CA ILE A 105 0.67 2.77 -19.99
C ILE A 105 -0.05 2.09 -18.82
N HIS A 106 0.44 2.32 -17.60
CA HIS A 106 -0.01 1.63 -16.41
C HIS A 106 -0.79 2.59 -15.50
N TYR A 107 -2.07 2.33 -15.34
CA TYR A 107 -2.96 3.07 -14.43
C TYR A 107 -3.00 2.38 -13.07
N HIS A 108 -2.96 3.18 -12.00
CA HIS A 108 -3.03 2.70 -10.63
C HIS A 108 -4.31 3.18 -9.94
N GLY A 109 -5.21 2.24 -9.61
CA GLY A 109 -6.48 2.46 -8.94
C GLY A 109 -7.70 2.56 -9.87
N VAL A 110 -8.88 2.29 -9.32
CA VAL A 110 -10.15 2.23 -10.06
C VAL A 110 -10.62 3.61 -10.56
N GLY A 111 -10.40 4.67 -9.76
CA GLY A 111 -10.73 6.03 -10.20
C GLY A 111 -9.98 6.45 -11.46
N PRO A 112 -8.64 6.35 -11.51
CA PRO A 112 -7.83 6.58 -12.69
C PRO A 112 -8.18 5.69 -13.89
N SER A 113 -8.58 4.44 -13.68
CA SER A 113 -8.89 3.50 -14.76
C SER A 113 -10.11 3.90 -15.61
N THR A 114 -10.99 4.78 -15.10
CA THR A 114 -12.13 5.33 -15.86
C THR A 114 -11.70 6.00 -17.16
N LEU A 115 -10.43 6.42 -17.28
CA LEU A 115 -9.87 7.09 -18.45
C LEU A 115 -8.91 6.21 -19.26
N ALA A 116 -8.75 4.94 -18.89
CA ALA A 116 -7.87 4.00 -19.55
C ALA A 116 -8.27 3.69 -21.02
N TRP A 117 -9.53 3.93 -21.37
CA TRP A 117 -10.03 3.80 -22.73
C TRP A 117 -9.40 4.82 -23.71
N ILE A 118 -8.96 6.00 -23.24
CA ILE A 118 -8.35 7.03 -24.08
C ILE A 118 -7.10 6.47 -24.78
N PRO A 119 -6.03 6.06 -24.10
CA PRO A 119 -4.87 5.48 -24.78
C PRO A 119 -5.19 4.13 -25.41
N ARG A 120 -6.18 3.39 -24.92
CA ARG A 120 -6.61 2.12 -25.53
C ARG A 120 -7.08 2.30 -26.96
N LEU A 121 -7.79 3.40 -27.25
CA LEU A 121 -8.32 3.72 -28.58
C LEU A 121 -7.33 4.55 -29.41
N PHE A 122 -6.71 5.58 -28.82
CA PHE A 122 -5.92 6.56 -29.57
C PHE A 122 -4.43 6.25 -29.63
N LYS A 123 -3.95 5.21 -28.91
CA LYS A 123 -2.55 4.75 -28.97
C LYS A 123 -2.45 3.22 -29.02
N PRO A 124 -2.98 2.57 -30.07
CA PRO A 124 -3.13 1.11 -30.11
C PRO A 124 -1.82 0.32 -30.04
N ARG A 125 -0.68 0.96 -30.34
CA ARG A 125 0.64 0.31 -30.24
C ARG A 125 1.12 0.17 -28.79
N ALA A 126 0.64 1.01 -27.87
CA ALA A 126 0.97 0.90 -26.45
C ALA A 126 -0.03 -0.04 -25.76
N LYS A 127 0.48 -0.82 -24.82
CA LYS A 127 -0.35 -1.72 -24.02
C LYS A 127 -0.83 -1.02 -22.77
N VAL A 128 -2.11 -1.04 -22.53
CA VAL A 128 -2.74 -0.44 -21.33
C VAL A 128 -2.85 -1.49 -20.25
N VAL A 129 -2.36 -1.16 -19.05
CA VAL A 129 -2.40 -2.01 -17.85
C VAL A 129 -3.10 -1.22 -16.73
N VAL A 130 -3.84 -1.90 -15.89
CA VAL A 130 -4.47 -1.30 -14.71
C VAL A 130 -4.13 -2.14 -13.48
N THR A 131 -3.65 -1.51 -12.40
CA THR A 131 -3.55 -2.15 -11.08
C THR A 131 -4.75 -1.78 -10.23
N PHE A 132 -5.48 -2.80 -9.77
CA PHE A 132 -6.63 -2.73 -8.90
C PHE A 132 -6.16 -2.96 -7.45
N HIS A 133 -6.04 -1.87 -6.67
CA HIS A 133 -5.50 -1.92 -5.31
C HIS A 133 -6.55 -2.25 -4.25
N SER A 134 -7.74 -1.65 -4.34
CA SER A 134 -8.83 -1.77 -3.37
C SER A 134 -10.16 -1.37 -3.99
N ARG A 135 -11.26 -1.81 -3.38
CA ARG A 135 -12.62 -1.39 -3.77
C ARG A 135 -12.98 -0.08 -3.07
N ASP A 136 -12.53 1.03 -3.65
CA ASP A 136 -12.62 2.36 -3.03
C ASP A 136 -14.06 2.85 -2.82
N GLN A 137 -15.03 2.32 -3.55
CA GLN A 137 -16.44 2.72 -3.44
C GLN A 137 -17.06 2.45 -2.06
N PHE A 138 -16.49 1.53 -1.27
CA PHE A 138 -16.98 1.20 0.07
C PHE A 138 -16.47 2.13 1.17
N HIS A 139 -15.60 3.07 0.85
CA HIS A 139 -15.21 4.09 1.81
C HIS A 139 -16.37 5.06 2.09
N GLU A 140 -16.72 5.26 3.35
CA GLU A 140 -17.82 6.11 3.83
C GLU A 140 -17.73 7.57 3.37
N LYS A 141 -16.53 8.06 3.09
CA LYS A 141 -16.28 9.43 2.65
C LYS A 141 -16.92 9.80 1.28
N TRP A 142 -17.36 8.80 0.50
CA TRP A 142 -17.85 9.02 -0.85
C TRP A 142 -19.37 9.22 -0.89
N SER A 143 -19.82 10.27 -1.59
CA SER A 143 -21.22 10.45 -1.94
C SER A 143 -21.70 9.33 -2.87
N TRP A 144 -23.02 9.17 -3.02
CA TRP A 144 -23.61 8.15 -3.89
C TRP A 144 -23.15 8.27 -5.35
N LEU A 145 -23.02 9.51 -5.87
CA LEU A 145 -22.50 9.77 -7.23
C LEU A 145 -21.05 9.36 -7.36
N ALA A 146 -20.22 9.65 -6.36
CA ALA A 146 -18.81 9.23 -6.36
C ALA A 146 -18.68 7.69 -6.28
N ARG A 147 -19.56 7.02 -5.55
CA ARG A 147 -19.63 5.55 -5.51
C ARG A 147 -20.00 4.95 -6.86
N LEU A 148 -20.96 5.53 -7.57
CA LEU A 148 -21.30 5.11 -8.94
C LEU A 148 -20.13 5.32 -9.91
N TYR A 149 -19.44 6.46 -9.82
CA TYR A 149 -18.23 6.71 -10.62
C TYR A 149 -17.12 5.68 -10.33
N LEU A 150 -16.91 5.33 -9.07
CA LEU A 150 -15.93 4.31 -8.69
C LEU A 150 -16.36 2.89 -9.11
N ALA A 151 -17.65 2.57 -9.06
CA ALA A 151 -18.19 1.32 -9.59
C ALA A 151 -18.00 1.22 -11.11
N PHE A 152 -18.23 2.33 -11.84
CA PHE A 152 -17.86 2.42 -13.25
C PHE A 152 -16.35 2.23 -13.46
N GLY A 153 -15.53 2.76 -12.53
CA GLY A 153 -14.09 2.55 -12.52
C GLY A 153 -13.68 1.08 -12.35
N GLU A 154 -14.39 0.31 -11.51
CA GLU A 154 -14.17 -1.13 -11.38
C GLU A 154 -14.45 -1.86 -12.72
N TRP A 155 -15.56 -1.51 -13.36
CA TRP A 155 -15.91 -2.06 -14.66
C TRP A 155 -14.86 -1.73 -15.74
N THR A 156 -14.43 -0.45 -15.80
CA THR A 156 -13.41 -0.02 -16.77
C THR A 156 -12.06 -0.68 -16.54
N ALA A 157 -11.68 -0.88 -15.26
CA ALA A 157 -10.45 -1.56 -14.87
C ALA A 157 -10.39 -3.02 -15.33
N CYS A 158 -11.55 -3.66 -15.53
CA CYS A 158 -11.65 -5.04 -15.95
C CYS A 158 -11.88 -5.22 -17.47
N ASN A 159 -12.40 -4.19 -18.17
CA ASN A 159 -12.85 -4.35 -19.55
C ASN A 159 -11.98 -3.63 -20.59
N PHE A 160 -11.34 -2.52 -20.24
CA PHE A 160 -10.55 -1.75 -21.22
C PHE A 160 -9.06 -2.10 -21.29
N PRO A 161 -8.35 -2.47 -20.21
CA PRO A 161 -6.93 -2.74 -20.29
C PRO A 161 -6.63 -4.03 -21.07
N HIS A 162 -5.39 -4.15 -21.52
CA HIS A 162 -4.87 -5.43 -22.04
C HIS A 162 -4.52 -6.39 -20.89
N LEU A 163 -4.27 -5.84 -19.70
CA LEU A 163 -3.95 -6.58 -18.48
C LEU A 163 -4.50 -5.85 -17.28
N THR A 164 -5.26 -6.56 -16.47
CA THR A 164 -5.66 -6.13 -15.13
C THR A 164 -4.79 -6.85 -14.10
N ILE A 165 -4.17 -6.12 -13.20
CA ILE A 165 -3.41 -6.64 -12.06
C ILE A 165 -4.27 -6.42 -10.81
N ALA A 166 -4.50 -7.47 -10.04
CA ALA A 166 -5.14 -7.40 -8.73
C ALA A 166 -4.07 -7.53 -7.64
N VAL A 167 -4.05 -6.57 -6.72
CA VAL A 167 -3.06 -6.57 -5.62
C VAL A 167 -3.43 -7.62 -4.56
N PRO A 168 -4.62 -7.62 -3.95
CA PRO A 168 -5.00 -8.72 -3.06
C PRO A 168 -5.66 -9.86 -3.83
N HIS A 169 -5.46 -11.08 -3.35
CA HIS A 169 -5.98 -12.28 -4.00
C HIS A 169 -7.52 -12.29 -4.12
N HIS A 170 -8.21 -11.80 -3.11
CA HIS A 170 -9.69 -11.71 -3.15
C HIS A 170 -10.21 -10.79 -4.27
N LEU A 171 -9.44 -9.75 -4.65
CA LEU A 171 -9.80 -8.89 -5.78
C LEU A 171 -9.57 -9.57 -7.13
N LYS A 172 -8.59 -10.46 -7.26
CA LYS A 172 -8.46 -11.30 -8.45
C LYS A 172 -9.71 -12.14 -8.65
N LEU A 173 -10.16 -12.83 -7.59
CA LEU A 173 -11.40 -13.63 -7.62
C LEU A 173 -12.62 -12.77 -7.92
N PHE A 174 -12.70 -11.57 -7.35
CA PHE A 174 -13.77 -10.61 -7.64
C PHE A 174 -13.79 -10.21 -9.12
N CYS A 175 -12.64 -9.88 -9.72
CA CYS A 175 -12.55 -9.54 -11.16
C CYS A 175 -13.01 -10.72 -12.05
N GLU A 176 -12.63 -11.94 -11.68
CA GLU A 176 -13.02 -13.15 -12.41
C GLU A 176 -14.53 -13.41 -12.31
N GLN A 177 -15.10 -13.34 -11.10
CA GLN A 177 -16.51 -13.66 -10.85
C GLN A 177 -17.48 -12.60 -11.36
N MET A 178 -17.16 -11.31 -11.15
CA MET A 178 -18.08 -10.22 -11.46
C MET A 178 -17.96 -9.68 -12.88
N TYR A 179 -16.75 -9.76 -13.46
CA TYR A 179 -16.47 -9.14 -14.76
C TYR A 179 -15.90 -10.11 -15.79
N ASN A 180 -15.80 -11.40 -15.48
CA ASN A 180 -15.12 -12.41 -16.31
C ASN A 180 -13.71 -11.97 -16.76
N CYS A 181 -13.03 -11.19 -15.93
CA CYS A 181 -11.72 -10.61 -16.19
C CYS A 181 -10.62 -11.50 -15.59
N LYS A 182 -9.75 -12.06 -16.43
CA LYS A 182 -8.58 -12.84 -16.00
C LYS A 182 -7.49 -11.91 -15.45
N ALA A 183 -7.66 -11.42 -14.23
CA ALA A 183 -6.68 -10.57 -13.59
C ALA A 183 -5.44 -11.35 -13.15
N ALA A 184 -4.25 -10.76 -13.35
CA ALA A 184 -3.01 -11.28 -12.78
C ALA A 184 -2.93 -10.90 -11.29
N TYR A 185 -2.64 -11.87 -10.42
CA TYR A 185 -2.37 -11.58 -9.02
C TYR A 185 -0.91 -11.16 -8.84
N ILE A 186 -0.69 -9.89 -8.48
CA ILE A 186 0.63 -9.33 -8.15
C ILE A 186 0.46 -8.50 -6.86
N PRO A 187 0.86 -9.04 -5.69
CA PRO A 187 0.64 -8.38 -4.41
C PRO A 187 1.52 -7.13 -4.22
N ASN A 188 1.22 -6.35 -3.19
CA ASN A 188 2.14 -5.37 -2.65
C ASN A 188 3.41 -6.06 -2.11
N ALA A 189 4.48 -5.30 -1.98
CA ALA A 189 5.73 -5.77 -1.42
C ALA A 189 6.37 -4.73 -0.51
N VAL A 190 7.39 -5.13 0.22
CA VAL A 190 8.24 -4.25 1.01
C VAL A 190 9.71 -4.56 0.74
N ASP A 191 10.58 -3.61 1.00
CA ASP A 191 12.02 -3.87 1.06
C ASP A 191 12.37 -4.54 2.39
N LEU A 192 13.24 -5.53 2.31
CA LEU A 192 13.75 -6.17 3.49
C LEU A 192 14.84 -5.30 4.12
N PRO A 193 14.79 -5.06 5.43
CA PRO A 193 15.87 -4.35 6.09
C PRO A 193 17.17 -5.17 5.99
N ALA A 194 18.25 -4.55 5.50
CA ALA A 194 19.56 -5.19 5.35
C ALA A 194 20.14 -5.62 6.70
N GLN A 195 19.81 -4.88 7.75
CA GLN A 195 20.18 -5.17 9.14
C GLN A 195 19.08 -4.67 10.08
N THR A 196 19.06 -5.19 11.29
CA THR A 196 18.12 -4.70 12.32
C THR A 196 18.44 -3.24 12.63
N PRO A 197 17.46 -2.31 12.52
CA PRO A 197 17.65 -0.92 12.88
C PRO A 197 18.13 -0.74 14.32
N GLY A 198 18.84 0.36 14.57
CA GLY A 198 19.28 0.72 15.93
C GLY A 198 18.14 1.04 16.89
N THR A 199 18.48 1.48 18.09
CA THR A 199 17.51 1.80 19.15
C THR A 199 17.61 3.26 19.65
N ALA A 200 18.30 4.14 18.89
CA ALA A 200 18.53 5.51 19.32
C ALA A 200 17.22 6.28 19.53
N TYR A 201 16.27 6.13 18.62
CA TYR A 201 14.97 6.78 18.73
C TYR A 201 14.14 6.23 19.92
N LEU A 202 14.19 4.91 20.16
CA LEU A 202 13.51 4.31 21.31
C LEU A 202 14.03 4.87 22.62
N LYS A 203 15.35 5.04 22.77
CA LYS A 203 15.97 5.62 23.95
C LYS A 203 15.46 7.03 24.23
N ASN A 204 15.28 7.85 23.19
CA ASN A 204 14.71 9.19 23.32
C ASN A 204 13.26 9.18 23.84
N LEU A 205 12.53 8.09 23.57
CA LEU A 205 11.16 7.87 24.06
C LEU A 205 11.12 7.16 25.43
N GLY A 206 12.29 6.81 26.01
CA GLY A 206 12.37 6.02 27.24
C GLY A 206 11.85 4.59 27.07
N LEU A 207 11.97 4.02 25.87
CA LEU A 207 11.48 2.67 25.52
C LEU A 207 12.65 1.72 25.28
N LYS A 208 12.42 0.43 25.56
CA LYS A 208 13.28 -0.67 25.17
C LYS A 208 12.59 -1.57 24.15
N SER A 209 13.37 -2.45 23.54
CA SER A 209 12.85 -3.46 22.61
C SER A 209 11.79 -4.33 23.30
N GLU A 210 10.72 -4.61 22.60
CA GLU A 210 9.58 -5.45 23.01
C GLU A 210 8.77 -4.92 24.22
N GLU A 211 8.97 -3.64 24.61
CA GLU A 211 8.19 -3.02 25.70
C GLU A 211 6.89 -2.35 25.20
N TYR A 212 6.54 -2.47 23.93
CA TYR A 212 5.35 -1.82 23.40
C TYR A 212 4.69 -2.60 22.27
N PHE A 213 3.36 -2.46 22.20
CA PHE A 213 2.53 -2.70 21.04
C PHE A 213 2.49 -1.44 20.19
N MET A 214 2.17 -1.58 18.91
CA MET A 214 1.96 -0.41 18.07
C MET A 214 0.81 -0.60 17.08
N THR A 215 0.19 0.50 16.67
CA THR A 215 -0.65 0.60 15.47
C THR A 215 0.02 1.54 14.48
N LEU A 216 -0.12 1.27 13.18
CA LEU A 216 0.48 2.09 12.13
C LEU A 216 -0.54 2.38 11.04
N GLY A 217 -0.74 3.66 10.72
CA GLY A 217 -1.57 4.10 9.62
C GLY A 217 -2.25 5.44 9.89
N ARG A 218 -2.83 6.02 8.82
CA ARG A 218 -3.57 7.28 8.96
C ARG A 218 -4.68 7.16 10.00
N LEU A 219 -4.88 8.20 10.78
CA LEU A 219 -5.94 8.23 11.80
C LEU A 219 -7.30 8.46 11.11
N LEU A 220 -7.95 7.36 10.75
CA LEU A 220 -9.23 7.31 10.06
C LEU A 220 -10.16 6.32 10.78
N PRO A 221 -11.49 6.57 10.86
CA PRO A 221 -12.43 5.63 11.48
C PRO A 221 -12.33 4.20 10.92
N VAL A 222 -12.09 4.05 9.61
CA VAL A 222 -11.93 2.75 8.95
C VAL A 222 -10.68 1.99 9.41
N LYS A 223 -9.67 2.66 10.00
CA LYS A 223 -8.47 2.04 10.56
C LYS A 223 -8.65 1.55 12.00
N ALA A 224 -9.73 1.98 12.67
CA ALA A 224 -10.21 1.49 13.94
C ALA A 224 -9.15 1.43 15.07
N GLN A 225 -8.23 2.39 15.13
CA GLN A 225 -7.24 2.48 16.23
C GLN A 225 -7.91 2.60 17.61
N ASP A 226 -9.14 3.13 17.67
CA ASP A 226 -9.95 3.18 18.87
C ASP A 226 -10.30 1.78 19.41
N ASP A 227 -10.51 0.77 18.56
CA ASP A 227 -10.69 -0.62 19.03
C ASP A 227 -9.42 -1.14 19.71
N ALA A 228 -8.24 -0.84 19.14
CA ALA A 228 -6.97 -1.24 19.74
C ALA A 228 -6.78 -0.61 21.12
N ILE A 229 -7.10 0.68 21.28
CA ILE A 229 -7.04 1.36 22.57
C ILE A 229 -8.02 0.72 23.55
N GLN A 230 -9.29 0.54 23.17
CA GLN A 230 -10.33 -0.01 24.02
C GLN A 230 -10.03 -1.45 24.47
N ALA A 231 -9.43 -2.27 23.61
CA ALA A 231 -8.98 -3.61 24.00
C ALA A 231 -7.78 -3.54 24.94
N PHE A 232 -6.79 -2.70 24.62
CA PHE A 232 -5.52 -2.64 25.33
C PHE A 232 -5.65 -2.15 26.79
N VAL A 233 -6.51 -1.19 27.07
CA VAL A 233 -6.69 -0.64 28.45
C VAL A 233 -7.11 -1.71 29.46
N ASN A 234 -7.73 -2.81 29.02
CA ASN A 234 -8.15 -3.93 29.87
C ASN A 234 -7.09 -5.05 29.95
N VAL A 235 -5.93 -4.87 29.34
CA VAL A 235 -4.85 -5.87 29.34
C VAL A 235 -3.89 -5.56 30.51
N PRO A 236 -3.67 -6.50 31.44
CA PRO A 236 -2.74 -6.32 32.55
C PRO A 236 -1.29 -6.47 32.07
N THR A 237 -0.65 -5.34 31.78
CA THR A 237 0.74 -5.31 31.28
C THR A 237 1.36 -3.93 31.55
N ASP A 238 2.68 -3.90 31.75
CA ASP A 238 3.45 -2.64 31.82
C ASP A 238 3.88 -2.14 30.43
N LYS A 239 3.63 -2.93 29.36
CA LYS A 239 3.94 -2.50 28.01
C LYS A 239 3.07 -1.30 27.63
N LYS A 240 3.58 -0.49 26.69
CA LYS A 240 2.86 0.66 26.14
C LYS A 240 2.14 0.30 24.83
N LEU A 241 1.17 1.11 24.45
CA LEU A 241 0.55 1.08 23.11
C LEU A 241 0.87 2.39 22.40
N LEU A 242 1.62 2.29 21.31
CA LEU A 242 1.98 3.42 20.47
C LEU A 242 1.02 3.52 19.27
N ILE A 243 0.37 4.67 19.13
CA ILE A 243 -0.48 4.99 17.98
C ILE A 243 0.33 5.87 17.04
N ILE A 244 0.68 5.34 15.86
CA ILE A 244 1.54 6.01 14.88
C ILE A 244 0.74 6.35 13.64
N GLY A 245 0.70 7.63 13.30
CA GLY A 245 -0.01 8.17 12.16
C GLY A 245 -0.54 9.58 12.43
N GLU A 246 -1.05 10.20 11.38
CA GLU A 246 -1.63 11.53 11.46
C GLU A 246 -3.03 11.55 10.85
N ALA A 247 -3.86 12.48 11.32
CA ALA A 247 -5.19 12.71 10.78
C ALA A 247 -5.12 13.50 9.47
N THR A 248 -6.04 13.23 8.56
CA THR A 248 -6.32 14.12 7.44
C THR A 248 -7.29 15.22 7.90
N PRO A 249 -7.40 16.34 7.16
CA PRO A 249 -8.38 17.40 7.50
C PRO A 249 -9.81 16.86 7.72
N ASP A 250 -10.18 15.82 6.97
CA ASP A 250 -11.52 15.18 7.07
C ASP A 250 -11.67 14.22 8.26
N SER A 251 -10.62 13.99 9.06
CA SER A 251 -10.61 13.02 10.17
C SER A 251 -10.11 13.58 11.50
N LEU A 252 -10.08 14.90 11.64
CA LEU A 252 -9.66 15.56 12.87
C LEU A 252 -10.53 15.16 14.08
N GLU A 253 -11.82 15.00 13.89
CA GLU A 253 -12.73 14.53 14.95
C GLU A 253 -12.34 13.14 15.47
N TYR A 254 -11.90 12.26 14.58
CA TYR A 254 -11.42 10.94 14.96
C TYR A 254 -10.12 11.01 15.76
N LYS A 255 -9.19 11.90 15.39
CA LYS A 255 -7.98 12.16 16.20
C LYS A 255 -8.34 12.61 17.61
N VAL A 256 -9.26 13.57 17.75
CA VAL A 256 -9.75 14.04 19.07
C VAL A 256 -10.38 12.88 19.87
N LYS A 257 -11.11 11.96 19.20
CA LYS A 257 -11.64 10.76 19.85
C LYS A 257 -10.51 9.88 20.40
N LEU A 258 -9.46 9.63 19.61
CA LEU A 258 -8.31 8.83 20.03
C LEU A 258 -7.55 9.48 21.20
N GLU A 259 -7.32 10.80 21.15
CA GLU A 259 -6.71 11.55 22.24
C GLU A 259 -7.50 11.43 23.55
N ARG A 260 -8.83 11.57 23.49
CA ARG A 260 -9.70 11.36 24.68
C ARG A 260 -9.64 9.93 25.23
N LEU A 261 -9.50 8.93 24.36
CA LEU A 261 -9.35 7.54 24.81
C LEU A 261 -7.98 7.32 25.45
N ALA A 262 -6.91 7.86 24.88
CA ALA A 262 -5.56 7.77 25.41
C ALA A 262 -5.38 8.45 26.77
N MET A 263 -6.08 9.57 27.03
CA MET A 263 -6.05 10.23 28.34
C MET A 263 -6.51 9.35 29.50
N LYS A 264 -7.19 8.23 29.23
CA LYS A 264 -7.69 7.32 30.28
C LYS A 264 -6.65 6.30 30.74
N ASP A 265 -5.52 6.18 30.03
CA ASP A 265 -4.48 5.22 30.33
C ASP A 265 -3.12 5.76 29.84
N GLU A 266 -2.22 6.08 30.77
CA GLU A 266 -0.89 6.65 30.50
C GLU A 266 0.02 5.74 29.64
N ARG A 267 -0.33 4.47 29.51
CA ARG A 267 0.37 3.53 28.65
C ARG A 267 0.08 3.75 27.15
N VAL A 268 -0.99 4.50 26.80
CA VAL A 268 -1.38 4.77 25.42
C VAL A 268 -0.78 6.10 24.96
N ILE A 269 0.05 6.06 23.94
CA ILE A 269 0.81 7.23 23.46
C ILE A 269 0.56 7.46 21.98
N LEU A 270 0.04 8.62 21.60
CA LEU A 270 -0.06 9.09 20.22
C LEU A 270 1.25 9.77 19.83
N LEU A 271 2.01 9.16 18.90
CA LEU A 271 3.32 9.68 18.47
C LEU A 271 3.26 10.58 17.23
N GLY A 272 2.08 10.73 16.62
CA GLY A 272 1.95 11.41 15.33
C GLY A 272 2.55 10.59 14.17
N GLU A 273 2.74 11.22 13.02
CA GLU A 273 3.35 10.58 11.85
C GLU A 273 4.84 10.33 12.09
N LYS A 274 5.27 9.12 11.73
CA LYS A 274 6.69 8.72 11.74
C LYS A 274 7.04 8.13 10.39
N THR A 275 8.24 8.44 9.92
CA THR A 275 8.76 7.98 8.63
C THR A 275 10.27 7.67 8.73
N GLY A 276 10.85 7.12 7.67
CA GLY A 276 12.29 6.87 7.61
C GLY A 276 12.81 6.04 8.78
N GLU A 277 13.97 6.40 9.32
CA GLU A 277 14.68 5.63 10.33
C GLU A 277 13.90 5.50 11.66
N GLU A 278 13.19 6.56 12.08
CA GLU A 278 12.37 6.51 13.29
C GLU A 278 11.30 5.42 13.22
N LEU A 279 10.57 5.36 12.10
CA LEU A 279 9.55 4.33 11.87
C LEU A 279 10.17 2.93 11.80
N GLN A 280 11.31 2.79 11.12
CA GLN A 280 12.00 1.50 10.99
C GLN A 280 12.47 1.00 12.37
N GLN A 281 12.99 1.87 13.23
CA GLN A 281 13.34 1.51 14.61
C GLN A 281 12.11 1.07 15.43
N LEU A 282 10.99 1.80 15.32
CA LEU A 282 9.76 1.45 16.01
C LEU A 282 9.19 0.10 15.53
N LEU A 283 9.18 -0.16 14.23
CA LEU A 283 8.73 -1.44 13.66
C LEU A 283 9.64 -2.59 14.09
N ALA A 284 10.97 -2.39 14.01
CA ALA A 284 11.94 -3.43 14.31
C ALA A 284 11.92 -3.89 15.77
N HIS A 285 11.47 -3.07 16.68
CA HIS A 285 11.56 -3.31 18.10
C HIS A 285 10.21 -3.39 18.83
N CYS A 286 9.06 -3.30 18.14
CA CYS A 286 7.77 -3.52 18.78
C CYS A 286 7.62 -4.99 19.23
N PHE A 287 6.83 -5.21 20.27
CA PHE A 287 6.43 -6.56 20.68
C PHE A 287 5.49 -7.17 19.64
N CYS A 288 4.51 -6.39 19.17
CA CYS A 288 3.52 -6.81 18.20
C CYS A 288 2.91 -5.58 17.52
N LEU A 289 2.59 -5.70 16.21
CA LEU A 289 1.74 -4.73 15.52
C LEU A 289 0.26 -5.14 15.68
N ILE A 290 -0.60 -4.22 16.07
CA ILE A 290 -2.06 -4.38 16.07
C ILE A 290 -2.62 -3.66 14.85
N HIS A 291 -3.33 -4.35 13.96
CA HIS A 291 -3.91 -3.81 12.74
C HIS A 291 -5.43 -4.01 12.70
N PRO A 292 -6.23 -3.13 13.35
CA PRO A 292 -7.65 -3.33 13.61
C PRO A 292 -8.57 -2.88 12.47
N SER A 293 -8.04 -2.58 11.30
CA SER A 293 -8.75 -1.97 10.16
C SER A 293 -10.05 -2.70 9.78
N ARG A 294 -11.08 -1.94 9.40
CA ARG A 294 -12.36 -2.46 8.88
C ARG A 294 -12.29 -2.83 7.39
N VAL A 295 -11.47 -2.12 6.65
CA VAL A 295 -11.32 -2.30 5.18
C VAL A 295 -9.88 -2.09 4.80
N GLU A 296 -9.31 -3.03 4.07
CA GLU A 296 -7.98 -2.96 3.45
C GLU A 296 -7.99 -3.60 2.06
N GLY A 297 -7.03 -3.17 1.25
CA GLY A 297 -6.55 -3.98 0.14
C GLY A 297 -5.58 -5.05 0.64
N LEU A 298 -4.29 -4.89 0.37
CA LEU A 298 -3.20 -5.61 1.02
C LEU A 298 -2.36 -4.57 1.78
N SER A 299 -2.37 -4.64 3.12
CA SER A 299 -1.81 -3.59 3.97
C SER A 299 -0.29 -3.56 3.95
N MET A 300 0.29 -2.42 3.56
CA MET A 300 1.74 -2.18 3.63
C MET A 300 2.24 -2.22 5.07
N ALA A 301 1.49 -1.66 6.04
CA ALA A 301 1.90 -1.65 7.44
C ALA A 301 2.06 -3.07 8.02
N ILE A 302 1.21 -4.01 7.59
CA ILE A 302 1.37 -5.42 7.97
C ILE A 302 2.65 -5.99 7.37
N LEU A 303 2.89 -5.79 6.06
CA LEU A 303 4.08 -6.29 5.39
C LEU A 303 5.37 -5.68 5.97
N GLU A 304 5.35 -4.39 6.32
CA GLU A 304 6.47 -3.71 6.97
C GLU A 304 6.78 -4.34 8.35
N ALA A 305 5.78 -4.58 9.20
CA ALA A 305 5.99 -5.25 10.47
C ALA A 305 6.52 -6.69 10.30
N MET A 306 5.94 -7.43 9.34
CA MET A 306 6.39 -8.79 9.00
C MET A 306 7.85 -8.79 8.49
N SER A 307 8.28 -7.81 7.70
CA SER A 307 9.67 -7.70 7.20
C SER A 307 10.69 -7.54 8.32
N HIS A 308 10.28 -6.95 9.44
CA HIS A 308 11.07 -6.87 10.67
C HIS A 308 10.92 -8.09 11.60
N GLY A 309 10.23 -9.14 11.17
CA GLY A 309 10.02 -10.33 11.98
C GLY A 309 9.09 -10.09 13.18
N ARG A 310 8.13 -9.18 13.05
CA ARG A 310 7.16 -8.91 14.12
C ARG A 310 5.84 -9.63 13.89
N LEU A 311 5.27 -10.15 14.98
CA LEU A 311 3.92 -10.68 14.97
C LEU A 311 2.94 -9.55 14.64
N VAL A 312 1.92 -9.87 13.87
CA VAL A 312 0.80 -8.97 13.61
C VAL A 312 -0.49 -9.59 14.11
N VAL A 313 -1.20 -8.87 14.97
CA VAL A 313 -2.59 -9.15 15.32
C VAL A 313 -3.47 -8.28 14.45
N MET A 314 -4.34 -8.89 13.66
CA MET A 314 -5.12 -8.17 12.65
C MET A 314 -6.59 -8.58 12.65
N SER A 315 -7.47 -7.69 12.23
CA SER A 315 -8.88 -7.99 12.02
C SER A 315 -9.07 -8.99 10.88
N ASP A 316 -10.03 -9.92 11.02
CA ASP A 316 -10.42 -10.86 9.94
C ASP A 316 -11.29 -10.14 8.91
N ILE A 317 -10.61 -9.57 7.92
CA ILE A 317 -11.22 -8.94 6.74
C ILE A 317 -10.60 -9.52 5.46
N PRO A 318 -11.29 -9.47 4.32
CA PRO A 318 -10.76 -10.07 3.08
C PRO A 318 -9.36 -9.64 2.70
N GLY A 319 -8.99 -8.36 2.95
CA GLY A 319 -7.66 -7.83 2.65
C GLY A 319 -6.52 -8.35 3.54
N ASN A 320 -6.86 -8.87 4.73
CA ASN A 320 -5.86 -9.37 5.68
C ASN A 320 -5.73 -10.90 5.64
N ARG A 321 -6.77 -11.63 5.19
CA ARG A 321 -6.82 -13.10 5.24
C ARG A 321 -5.62 -13.78 4.61
N GLU A 322 -5.13 -13.29 3.46
CA GLU A 322 -3.98 -13.88 2.80
C GLU A 322 -2.67 -13.77 3.61
N LEU A 323 -2.62 -12.89 4.62
CA LEU A 323 -1.45 -12.72 5.50
C LEU A 323 -1.59 -13.49 6.82
N VAL A 324 -2.82 -13.85 7.22
CA VAL A 324 -3.07 -14.60 8.47
C VAL A 324 -2.45 -15.99 8.42
N ASP A 325 -2.65 -16.72 7.33
CA ASP A 325 -2.20 -18.11 7.17
C ASP A 325 -0.67 -18.25 7.27
N HIS A 326 0.05 -17.17 7.10
CA HIS A 326 1.50 -17.17 7.05
C HIS A 326 2.18 -16.86 8.39
N SER A 327 1.49 -16.29 9.39
CA SER A 327 2.08 -16.02 10.71
C SER A 327 1.32 -15.02 11.58
N GLY A 328 0.32 -14.33 11.03
CA GLY A 328 -0.51 -13.40 11.78
C GLY A 328 -1.47 -14.11 12.74
N VAL A 329 -2.11 -13.33 13.60
CA VAL A 329 -3.22 -13.77 14.45
C VAL A 329 -4.43 -12.92 14.09
N ALA A 330 -5.52 -13.56 13.67
CA ALA A 330 -6.75 -12.86 13.32
C ALA A 330 -7.78 -12.89 14.44
N TYR A 331 -8.61 -11.84 14.48
CA TYR A 331 -9.79 -11.76 15.33
C TYR A 331 -10.98 -11.19 14.53
N PRO A 332 -12.24 -11.48 14.91
CA PRO A 332 -13.41 -10.94 14.22
C PRO A 332 -13.40 -9.41 14.20
N SER A 333 -13.52 -8.82 13.02
CA SER A 333 -13.45 -7.35 12.84
C SER A 333 -14.49 -6.64 13.72
N GLY A 334 -14.04 -5.76 14.60
CA GLY A 334 -14.88 -5.03 15.55
C GLY A 334 -15.11 -5.69 16.88
N ASP A 335 -14.65 -6.90 17.07
CA ASP A 335 -14.77 -7.58 18.35
C ASP A 335 -13.61 -7.19 19.28
N ILE A 336 -13.84 -6.12 20.07
CA ILE A 336 -12.89 -5.60 21.03
C ILE A 336 -12.53 -6.64 22.10
N LYS A 337 -13.51 -7.48 22.51
CA LYS A 337 -13.28 -8.52 23.52
C LYS A 337 -12.38 -9.63 22.98
N ALA A 338 -12.60 -10.06 21.74
CA ALA A 338 -11.71 -11.04 21.10
C ALA A 338 -10.28 -10.49 20.96
N LEU A 339 -10.15 -9.21 20.57
CA LEU A 339 -8.84 -8.55 20.52
C LEU A 339 -8.17 -8.53 21.90
N GLU A 340 -8.88 -8.12 22.95
CA GLU A 340 -8.39 -8.15 24.33
C GLU A 340 -7.87 -9.53 24.75
N GLN A 341 -8.65 -10.59 24.46
CA GLN A 341 -8.26 -11.97 24.78
C GLN A 341 -6.98 -12.39 24.03
N ILE A 342 -6.86 -12.03 22.75
CA ILE A 342 -5.65 -12.31 21.96
C ILE A 342 -4.45 -11.55 22.54
N LEU A 343 -4.59 -10.28 22.92
CA LEU A 343 -3.49 -9.52 23.53
C LEU A 343 -3.02 -10.16 24.83
N LYS A 344 -3.93 -10.64 25.69
CA LYS A 344 -3.60 -11.40 26.90
C LYS A 344 -2.89 -12.72 26.60
N TRP A 345 -3.36 -13.44 25.57
CA TRP A 345 -2.77 -14.71 25.17
C TRP A 345 -1.34 -14.55 24.64
N ILE A 346 -1.08 -13.57 23.75
CA ILE A 346 0.28 -13.37 23.22
C ILE A 346 1.27 -12.89 24.29
N LEU A 347 0.79 -12.20 25.33
CA LEU A 347 1.62 -11.82 26.47
C LEU A 347 2.04 -13.02 27.33
N SER A 348 1.22 -14.08 27.39
CA SER A 348 1.54 -15.29 28.14
C SER A 348 2.57 -16.18 27.46
N ASP A 349 2.81 -16.00 26.14
CA ASP A 349 3.80 -16.79 25.38
C ASP A 349 4.65 -15.91 24.44
N PRO A 350 5.62 -15.15 24.97
CA PRO A 350 6.53 -14.35 24.15
C PRO A 350 7.40 -15.16 23.18
N VAL A 351 7.64 -16.46 23.46
CA VAL A 351 8.42 -17.33 22.59
C VAL A 351 7.64 -17.63 21.31
N MET A 352 6.36 -17.95 21.42
CA MET A 352 5.47 -18.12 20.27
C MET A 352 5.39 -16.84 19.43
N VAL A 353 5.33 -15.66 20.06
CA VAL A 353 5.31 -14.36 19.37
C VAL A 353 6.54 -14.21 18.46
N ARG A 354 7.73 -14.51 18.98
CA ARG A 354 8.98 -14.44 18.20
C ARG A 354 9.03 -15.47 17.07
N ILE A 355 8.60 -16.71 17.34
CA ILE A 355 8.56 -17.78 16.31
C ILE A 355 7.63 -17.38 15.16
N ARG A 356 6.43 -16.88 15.45
CA ARG A 356 5.50 -16.41 14.42
C ARG A 356 6.02 -15.20 13.67
N GLY A 357 6.65 -14.25 14.37
CA GLY A 357 7.31 -13.11 13.73
C GLY A 357 8.42 -13.53 12.77
N ALA A 358 9.27 -14.49 13.15
CA ALA A 358 10.31 -15.01 12.28
C ALA A 358 9.72 -15.67 11.01
N ARG A 359 8.66 -16.48 11.15
CA ARG A 359 7.94 -17.05 10.00
C ARG A 359 7.35 -15.96 9.09
N ALA A 360 6.80 -14.89 9.69
CA ALA A 360 6.28 -13.76 8.94
C ALA A 360 7.36 -13.15 8.03
N ARG A 361 8.56 -12.95 8.56
CA ARG A 361 9.70 -12.45 7.80
C ARG A 361 10.06 -13.38 6.64
N GLU A 362 10.15 -14.70 6.87
CA GLU A 362 10.44 -15.66 5.80
C GLU A 362 9.43 -15.58 4.64
N VAL A 363 8.15 -15.36 4.95
CA VAL A 363 7.11 -15.20 3.94
C VAL A 363 7.33 -13.92 3.12
N VAL A 364 7.64 -12.81 3.79
CA VAL A 364 7.95 -11.55 3.09
C VAL A 364 9.17 -11.72 2.20
N GLU A 365 10.23 -12.36 2.68
CA GLU A 365 11.45 -12.64 1.92
C GLU A 365 11.17 -13.43 0.64
N LYS A 366 10.25 -14.39 0.68
CA LYS A 366 9.95 -15.28 -0.44
C LYS A 366 8.91 -14.71 -1.39
N VAL A 367 7.89 -14.02 -0.89
CA VAL A 367 6.66 -13.69 -1.64
C VAL A 367 6.46 -12.19 -1.82
N TYR A 368 6.70 -11.40 -0.78
CA TYR A 368 6.30 -9.98 -0.73
C TYR A 368 7.50 -9.04 -0.78
N ASN A 369 8.54 -9.36 -1.57
CA ASN A 369 9.70 -8.50 -1.78
C ASN A 369 9.64 -7.81 -3.16
N TRP A 370 10.09 -6.56 -3.22
CA TRP A 370 10.00 -5.74 -4.44
C TRP A 370 10.77 -6.30 -5.64
N ASN A 371 11.90 -6.98 -5.43
CA ASN A 371 12.65 -7.59 -6.53
C ASN A 371 11.81 -8.67 -7.22
N ALA A 372 11.18 -9.57 -6.46
CA ALA A 372 10.31 -10.61 -7.00
C ALA A 372 9.07 -10.01 -7.67
N ILE A 373 8.45 -8.99 -7.06
CA ILE A 373 7.25 -8.33 -7.59
C ILE A 373 7.54 -7.57 -8.89
N ALA A 374 8.66 -6.87 -8.98
CA ALA A 374 9.07 -6.19 -10.21
C ALA A 374 9.35 -7.17 -11.35
N LEU A 375 10.02 -8.29 -11.06
CA LEU A 375 10.26 -9.36 -12.05
C LEU A 375 8.93 -10.00 -12.51
N LYS A 376 8.01 -10.26 -11.61
CA LYS A 376 6.68 -10.79 -11.93
C LYS A 376 5.89 -9.79 -12.78
N THR A 377 5.91 -8.51 -12.44
CA THR A 377 5.26 -7.44 -13.22
C THR A 377 5.88 -7.33 -14.62
N GLN A 378 7.21 -7.37 -14.72
CA GLN A 378 7.91 -7.40 -16.02
C GLN A 378 7.49 -8.60 -16.87
N ALA A 379 7.38 -9.77 -16.26
CA ALA A 379 6.96 -11.00 -16.97
C ALA A 379 5.53 -10.86 -17.54
N GLU A 380 4.60 -10.30 -16.76
CA GLU A 380 3.23 -10.04 -17.22
C GLU A 380 3.21 -8.99 -18.35
N TYR A 381 4.01 -7.94 -18.27
CA TYR A 381 4.14 -6.96 -19.34
C TYR A 381 4.65 -7.60 -20.64
N ARG A 382 5.66 -8.48 -20.57
CA ARG A 382 6.23 -9.15 -21.73
C ARG A 382 5.21 -10.02 -22.48
N LYS A 383 4.31 -10.68 -21.76
CA LYS A 383 3.22 -11.50 -22.36
C LYS A 383 2.30 -10.69 -23.29
N LEU A 384 2.23 -9.37 -23.11
CA LEU A 384 1.38 -8.51 -23.95
C LEU A 384 1.94 -8.26 -25.36
N PHE A 385 3.19 -8.65 -25.61
CA PHE A 385 3.89 -8.43 -26.89
C PHE A 385 4.24 -9.73 -27.64
N VAL A 386 3.76 -10.85 -27.13
CA VAL A 386 3.91 -12.19 -27.76
C VAL A 386 2.72 -12.56 -28.62
#